data_0f6f1e725f5a499dd2957b29f5f0e688
#
_entry.id   0f6f1e725f5a499dd2957b29f5f0e688
#
_cell.length_a   1.000
_cell.length_b   1.000
_cell.length_c   1.000
_cell.angle_alpha   90.00
_cell.angle_beta   90.00
_cell.angle_gamma   90.00
#
_symmetry.space_group_name_H-M   'P 1'
#
loop_
_entity.id
_entity.type
_entity.pdbx_description
1 polymer ?
#
loop_
_entity_poly.entity_id
_entity_poly.type
_entity_poly.pdbx_seq_one_letter_code
_entity_poly.pdbx_strand_id
1 'polypeptide(L)'
;MGSNANRAAPRPLLTSNVAAPAGALSRLAAHADQQFEAFFERLETVELLPKSAPNRVRLRKEQGLGVRKIENGKSRLAAADTISGPAFAACCDRVAGTARSIGTAPPRIRTGSWPALRLAELEQAESRLTRAVNRRRVGFPMEITARRHRRQVQVIRSPIAAPPQFEEYFSLQVTTPWGVWGGLLPSLADEDLDPVALRLVDRLRSRGLAPHRRAPGVVVLGPNAAAVLLHEVVAHALEADTLGLSGAPDQVVGLKLGGPELDVVDDPRSAPLACKRSNDDEGTAVISRWLLRRGRVRQPLADLAWAERCPSMIPGAARRASRHRLPGPRTTHLELLPGTIPERELFAEAVGGVYIGEFDRGNLDPLDGRCVLRAPCGRRIGASGPVDHTGPIEIRSRAVDLLAAVSAVADRPLAGGAGWCAKDGALMPVWARCPSIRLEGLQVAD
;
A
#
# COMPACT_ATOMS: atom_id res chain seq x y z
N MET A 1 -27.69 36.67 -9.64
CA MET A 1 -26.38 37.23 -10.00
C MET A 1 -25.33 36.38 -9.37
N GLY A 2 -24.65 35.63 -10.22
CA GLY A 2 -23.72 34.58 -9.84
C GLY A 2 -22.35 35.12 -9.42
N SER A 3 -21.67 34.39 -8.58
CA SER A 3 -20.23 34.42 -8.49
C SER A 3 -19.71 33.02 -8.64
N ASN A 4 -19.31 32.69 -9.88
CA ASN A 4 -18.49 31.55 -10.23
C ASN A 4 -17.12 31.70 -9.57
N ALA A 5 -16.88 31.03 -8.45
CA ALA A 5 -15.54 30.85 -7.94
C ALA A 5 -14.81 29.84 -8.85
N ASN A 6 -14.01 30.41 -9.72
CA ASN A 6 -13.06 29.73 -10.59
C ASN A 6 -12.06 28.91 -9.74
N ARG A 7 -12.35 27.64 -9.47
CA ARG A 7 -11.36 26.69 -8.95
C ARG A 7 -10.36 26.42 -10.05
N ALA A 8 -9.25 27.14 -10.03
CA ALA A 8 -8.10 26.86 -10.88
C ALA A 8 -7.69 25.39 -10.67
N ALA A 9 -7.73 24.62 -11.76
CA ALA A 9 -7.21 23.28 -11.77
C ALA A 9 -5.75 23.31 -11.28
N PRO A 10 -5.31 22.37 -10.44
CA PRO A 10 -3.93 22.31 -10.00
C PRO A 10 -3.03 22.15 -11.22
N ARG A 11 -2.11 23.11 -11.39
CA ARG A 11 -1.08 23.03 -12.44
C ARG A 11 -0.36 21.70 -12.33
N PRO A 12 -0.07 21.01 -13.44
CA PRO A 12 0.70 19.79 -13.41
C PRO A 12 2.06 20.09 -12.77
N LEU A 13 2.25 19.58 -11.57
CA LEU A 13 3.51 19.60 -10.86
C LEU A 13 4.45 18.66 -11.60
N LEU A 14 5.57 19.21 -12.08
CA LEU A 14 6.82 18.52 -12.35
C LEU A 14 7.09 18.04 -13.78
N THR A 15 7.82 18.88 -14.48
CA THR A 15 8.77 18.46 -15.50
C THR A 15 10.18 18.53 -14.92
N SER A 16 10.58 17.56 -14.11
CA SER A 16 11.99 17.34 -13.80
C SER A 16 12.29 15.85 -13.99
N ASN A 17 12.74 15.52 -15.20
CA ASN A 17 13.05 14.16 -15.61
C ASN A 17 14.33 13.66 -14.91
N VAL A 18 14.24 12.53 -14.20
CA VAL A 18 15.38 11.61 -14.12
C VAL A 18 15.43 10.95 -15.49
N ALA A 19 16.18 11.52 -16.40
CA ALA A 19 16.47 10.83 -17.64
C ALA A 19 17.41 9.67 -17.33
N ALA A 20 17.07 8.49 -17.83
CA ALA A 20 18.01 7.39 -17.86
C ALA A 20 19.31 7.84 -18.55
N PRO A 21 20.44 7.28 -18.14
CA PRO A 21 21.72 7.57 -18.74
C PRO A 21 21.66 7.47 -20.27
N ALA A 22 22.09 8.51 -20.99
CA ALA A 22 22.28 8.43 -22.44
C ALA A 22 23.17 7.21 -22.73
N GLY A 23 22.71 6.30 -23.59
CA GLY A 23 23.38 5.04 -23.86
C GLY A 23 22.99 3.85 -22.98
N ALA A 24 22.16 4.01 -21.93
CA ALA A 24 21.64 2.86 -21.17
C ALA A 24 20.76 1.96 -22.05
N LEU A 25 19.94 2.56 -22.93
CA LEU A 25 19.13 1.82 -23.91
C LEU A 25 19.98 1.06 -24.93
N SER A 26 21.02 1.68 -25.49
CA SER A 26 21.88 1.01 -26.45
C SER A 26 22.70 -0.13 -25.85
N ARG A 27 23.00 -0.07 -24.56
CA ARG A 27 23.70 -1.16 -23.85
C ARG A 27 22.78 -2.29 -23.46
N LEU A 28 21.56 -1.98 -23.01
CA LEU A 28 20.54 -3.01 -22.81
C LEU A 28 20.14 -3.63 -24.15
N ALA A 29 20.14 -2.86 -25.27
CA ALA A 29 19.89 -3.36 -26.60
C ALA A 29 21.01 -4.30 -27.11
N ALA A 30 22.25 -4.11 -26.70
CA ALA A 30 23.35 -5.04 -27.01
C ALA A 30 23.16 -6.42 -26.35
N HIS A 31 22.23 -6.54 -25.41
CA HIS A 31 21.80 -7.78 -24.76
C HIS A 31 20.29 -8.00 -24.96
N ALA A 32 19.74 -7.57 -26.11
CA ALA A 32 18.30 -7.59 -26.37
C ALA A 32 17.68 -8.99 -26.41
N ASP A 33 18.49 -10.00 -26.67
CA ASP A 33 18.18 -11.45 -26.55
C ASP A 33 18.11 -11.93 -25.10
N GLN A 34 18.58 -11.13 -24.14
CA GLN A 34 18.60 -11.42 -22.73
C GLN A 34 17.69 -10.41 -22.01
N GLN A 35 16.74 -10.88 -21.23
CA GLN A 35 15.76 -10.04 -20.54
C GLN A 35 16.41 -9.18 -19.42
N PHE A 36 17.16 -8.15 -19.82
CA PHE A 36 17.74 -7.18 -18.90
C PHE A 36 16.79 -6.05 -18.59
N GLU A 37 16.77 -5.66 -17.34
CA GLU A 37 16.03 -4.52 -16.81
C GLU A 37 16.96 -3.65 -15.97
N ALA A 38 16.91 -2.34 -16.17
CA ALA A 38 17.58 -1.36 -15.31
C ALA A 38 16.52 -0.52 -14.57
N PHE A 39 16.65 -0.46 -13.27
CA PHE A 39 15.78 0.27 -12.35
C PHE A 39 16.58 1.40 -11.69
N PHE A 40 16.15 2.62 -11.91
CA PHE A 40 16.76 3.84 -11.34
C PHE A 40 15.83 4.39 -10.27
N GLU A 41 16.39 4.71 -9.11
CA GLU A 41 15.61 5.17 -7.97
C GLU A 41 16.23 6.39 -7.30
N ARG A 42 15.38 7.33 -6.91
CA ARG A 42 15.70 8.42 -5.99
C ARG A 42 14.65 8.49 -4.90
N LEU A 43 15.10 8.65 -3.68
CA LEU A 43 14.27 8.79 -2.49
C LEU A 43 14.63 10.09 -1.77
N GLU A 44 13.61 10.78 -1.30
CA GLU A 44 13.75 11.88 -0.37
C GLU A 44 12.73 11.72 0.75
N THR A 45 13.20 11.72 1.98
CA THR A 45 12.35 11.74 3.16
C THR A 45 12.68 12.96 3.99
N VAL A 46 11.66 13.72 4.34
CA VAL A 46 11.75 14.80 5.29
C VAL A 46 10.94 14.45 6.49
N GLU A 47 11.58 14.52 7.63
CA GLU A 47 11.02 14.17 8.90
C GLU A 47 10.98 15.41 9.80
N LEU A 48 9.81 15.72 10.30
CA LEU A 48 9.59 16.65 11.38
C LEU A 48 9.44 15.85 12.68
N LEU A 49 10.41 16.02 13.56
CA LEU A 49 10.45 15.37 14.87
C LEU A 49 9.58 16.13 15.89
N PRO A 50 9.23 15.50 17.02
CA PRO A 50 8.48 16.15 18.10
C PRO A 50 9.13 17.44 18.61
N LYS A 51 8.34 18.30 19.23
CA LYS A 51 8.81 19.58 19.82
C LYS A 51 9.86 19.40 20.92
N SER A 52 9.88 18.24 21.56
CA SER A 52 10.90 17.86 22.55
C SER A 52 12.27 17.57 21.95
N ALA A 53 12.37 17.32 20.63
CA ALA A 53 13.62 16.99 19.97
C ALA A 53 14.51 18.23 19.76
N PRO A 54 15.82 18.16 20.02
CA PRO A 54 16.73 19.32 19.86
C PRO A 54 16.85 19.79 18.42
N ASN A 55 16.82 18.87 17.46
CA ASN A 55 16.83 19.15 16.02
C ASN A 55 15.55 18.59 15.41
N ARG A 56 14.58 19.46 15.12
CA ARG A 56 13.25 19.05 14.68
C ARG A 56 13.19 18.53 13.24
N VAL A 57 14.19 18.81 12.43
CA VAL A 57 14.14 18.48 10.99
C VAL A 57 15.28 17.55 10.61
N ARG A 58 14.92 16.43 9.97
CA ARG A 58 15.86 15.52 9.33
C ARG A 58 15.54 15.38 7.86
N LEU A 59 16.56 15.45 7.04
CA LEU A 59 16.47 15.23 5.60
C LEU A 59 17.32 14.02 5.23
N ARG A 60 16.71 13.04 4.58
CA ARG A 60 17.38 11.87 4.01
C ARG A 60 17.19 11.86 2.50
N LYS A 61 18.29 11.74 1.78
CA LYS A 61 18.29 11.60 0.31
C LYS A 61 19.09 10.37 -0.07
N GLU A 62 18.51 9.55 -0.90
CA GLU A 62 19.15 8.36 -1.44
C GLU A 62 18.91 8.30 -2.94
N GLN A 63 19.86 7.71 -3.65
CA GLN A 63 19.69 7.40 -5.07
C GLN A 63 20.55 6.20 -5.44
N GLY A 64 20.17 5.51 -6.49
CA GLY A 64 20.96 4.40 -7.00
C GLY A 64 20.25 3.67 -8.14
N LEU A 65 20.83 2.57 -8.52
CA LEU A 65 20.30 1.74 -9.60
C LEU A 65 20.37 0.26 -9.23
N GLY A 66 19.49 -0.52 -9.85
CA GLY A 66 19.55 -1.98 -9.86
C GLY A 66 19.50 -2.46 -11.31
N VAL A 67 20.28 -3.46 -11.63
CA VAL A 67 20.20 -4.16 -12.92
C VAL A 67 19.76 -5.59 -12.63
N ARG A 68 18.72 -6.05 -13.33
CA ARG A 68 18.20 -7.40 -13.23
C ARG A 68 18.29 -8.10 -14.58
N LYS A 69 18.63 -9.40 -14.56
CA LYS A 69 18.46 -10.32 -15.67
C LYS A 69 17.41 -11.35 -15.27
N ILE A 70 16.46 -11.61 -16.16
CA ILE A 70 15.51 -12.72 -16.04
C ILE A 70 15.94 -13.81 -17.00
N GLU A 71 15.98 -15.06 -16.54
CA GLU A 71 16.35 -16.20 -17.33
C GLU A 71 15.63 -17.44 -16.79
N ASN A 72 14.79 -18.06 -17.60
CA ASN A 72 13.98 -19.22 -17.23
C ASN A 72 13.15 -18.98 -15.95
N GLY A 73 12.51 -17.78 -15.84
CA GLY A 73 11.72 -17.38 -14.68
C GLY A 73 12.53 -17.14 -13.40
N LYS A 74 13.86 -17.18 -13.46
CA LYS A 74 14.76 -16.85 -12.35
C LYS A 74 15.35 -15.46 -12.56
N SER A 75 15.55 -14.72 -11.47
CA SER A 75 16.10 -13.37 -11.52
C SER A 75 17.45 -13.28 -10.82
N ARG A 76 18.41 -12.60 -11.45
CA ARG A 76 19.67 -12.17 -10.84
C ARG A 76 19.64 -10.66 -10.72
N LEU A 77 20.12 -10.10 -9.61
CA LEU A 77 20.13 -8.66 -9.34
C LEU A 77 21.53 -8.22 -8.91
N ALA A 78 21.96 -7.11 -9.47
CA ALA A 78 23.07 -6.32 -8.95
C ALA A 78 22.63 -4.88 -8.75
N ALA A 79 23.08 -4.22 -7.69
CA ALA A 79 22.69 -2.85 -7.37
C ALA A 79 23.87 -1.99 -6.94
N ALA A 80 23.69 -0.67 -7.06
CA ALA A 80 24.63 0.35 -6.63
C ALA A 80 23.90 1.56 -6.04
N ASP A 81 24.54 2.21 -5.06
CA ASP A 81 24.03 3.40 -4.36
C ASP A 81 24.36 4.72 -5.09
N THR A 82 24.81 4.61 -6.33
CA THR A 82 25.08 5.76 -7.20
C THR A 82 24.47 5.52 -8.56
N ILE A 83 24.05 6.60 -9.20
CA ILE A 83 23.60 6.58 -10.58
C ILE A 83 24.72 7.13 -11.45
N SER A 84 25.56 6.25 -11.98
CA SER A 84 26.69 6.60 -12.84
C SER A 84 26.93 5.52 -13.90
N GLY A 85 27.63 5.87 -14.98
CA GLY A 85 27.97 4.91 -16.05
C GLY A 85 28.82 3.74 -15.56
N PRO A 86 29.88 3.97 -14.78
CA PRO A 86 30.69 2.89 -14.22
C PRO A 86 29.88 1.96 -13.29
N ALA A 87 29.01 2.52 -12.41
CA ALA A 87 28.16 1.72 -11.54
C ALA A 87 27.16 0.87 -12.35
N PHE A 88 26.58 1.42 -13.40
CA PHE A 88 25.69 0.70 -14.29
C PHE A 88 26.40 -0.45 -15.01
N ALA A 89 27.58 -0.18 -15.61
CA ALA A 89 28.38 -1.20 -16.27
C ALA A 89 28.77 -2.35 -15.30
N ALA A 90 29.25 -2.00 -14.11
CA ALA A 90 29.60 -3.00 -13.09
C ALA A 90 28.41 -3.86 -12.65
N CYS A 91 27.20 -3.31 -12.61
CA CYS A 91 25.99 -4.08 -12.32
C CYS A 91 25.62 -5.02 -13.49
N CYS A 92 25.73 -4.54 -14.73
CA CYS A 92 25.49 -5.37 -15.92
C CYS A 92 26.46 -6.56 -15.95
N ASP A 93 27.78 -6.34 -15.75
CA ASP A 93 28.79 -7.39 -15.76
C ASP A 93 28.52 -8.46 -14.68
N ARG A 94 28.16 -8.02 -13.48
CA ARG A 94 27.81 -8.93 -12.37
C ARG A 94 26.60 -9.81 -12.69
N VAL A 95 25.58 -9.23 -13.32
CA VAL A 95 24.34 -9.95 -13.64
C VAL A 95 24.54 -10.88 -14.84
N ALA A 96 25.38 -10.47 -15.83
CA ALA A 96 25.72 -11.28 -16.98
C ALA A 96 26.64 -12.45 -16.66
N GLY A 97 27.38 -12.37 -15.55
CA GLY A 97 28.43 -13.36 -15.22
C GLY A 97 29.67 -13.23 -16.08
N THR A 98 29.90 -12.07 -16.73
CA THR A 98 31.02 -11.79 -17.60
C THR A 98 31.90 -10.71 -16.98
N ALA A 99 33.14 -11.02 -16.72
CA ALA A 99 34.14 -10.07 -16.23
C ALA A 99 34.81 -9.31 -17.42
N ARG A 100 34.03 -8.65 -18.28
CA ARG A 100 34.55 -7.78 -19.32
C ARG A 100 34.18 -6.34 -19.04
N SER A 101 35.21 -5.51 -18.79
CA SER A 101 35.05 -4.07 -18.65
C SER A 101 34.59 -3.46 -19.98
N ILE A 102 33.38 -2.98 -20.02
CA ILE A 102 32.87 -2.17 -21.11
C ILE A 102 33.19 -0.72 -20.75
N GLY A 103 34.25 -0.15 -21.36
CA GLY A 103 34.62 1.25 -21.23
C GLY A 103 33.50 2.16 -21.68
N THR A 104 33.07 3.06 -20.83
CA THR A 104 31.91 3.90 -21.12
C THR A 104 31.98 5.26 -20.46
N ALA A 105 31.70 6.32 -21.27
CA ALA A 105 31.45 7.64 -20.72
C ALA A 105 30.20 7.63 -19.79
N PRO A 106 30.25 8.31 -18.63
CA PRO A 106 29.13 8.36 -17.72
C PRO A 106 27.95 9.08 -18.37
N PRO A 107 26.73 8.55 -18.20
CA PRO A 107 25.54 9.22 -18.66
C PRO A 107 25.29 10.48 -17.84
N ARG A 108 24.93 11.58 -18.51
CA ARG A 108 24.50 12.79 -17.83
C ARG A 108 23.06 12.62 -17.37
N ILE A 109 22.88 12.45 -16.05
CA ILE A 109 21.56 12.51 -15.44
C ILE A 109 21.23 13.99 -15.23
N ARG A 110 20.19 14.46 -15.87
CA ARG A 110 19.60 15.75 -15.49
C ARG A 110 18.95 15.58 -14.14
N THR A 111 19.62 16.05 -13.10
CA THR A 111 19.06 16.19 -11.75
C THR A 111 18.09 17.36 -11.76
N GLY A 112 16.82 17.12 -12.01
CA GLY A 112 15.80 18.10 -11.70
C GLY A 112 15.83 18.43 -10.21
N SER A 113 15.79 19.72 -9.87
CA SER A 113 15.62 20.12 -8.47
C SER A 113 14.23 19.70 -8.00
N TRP A 114 14.17 18.96 -6.91
CA TRP A 114 12.91 18.75 -6.22
C TRP A 114 12.38 20.10 -5.75
N PRO A 115 11.08 20.39 -5.84
CA PRO A 115 10.53 21.62 -5.28
C PRO A 115 10.95 21.74 -3.82
N ALA A 116 11.30 22.95 -3.41
CA ALA A 116 11.70 23.21 -2.03
C ALA A 116 10.67 22.64 -1.04
N LEU A 117 11.18 22.02 -0.01
CA LEU A 117 10.38 21.47 1.08
C LEU A 117 9.58 22.57 1.76
N ARG A 118 8.26 22.39 1.79
CA ARG A 118 7.40 23.19 2.63
C ARG A 118 7.30 22.53 4.01
N LEU A 119 8.28 22.78 4.85
CA LEU A 119 8.30 22.34 6.24
C LEU A 119 7.03 22.77 6.98
N ALA A 120 6.54 23.96 6.65
CA ALA A 120 5.29 24.51 7.19
C ALA A 120 4.07 23.57 7.02
N GLU A 121 4.01 22.76 5.96
CA GLU A 121 2.91 21.80 5.78
C GLU A 121 2.93 20.71 6.85
N LEU A 122 4.12 20.20 7.21
CA LEU A 122 4.27 19.20 8.28
C LEU A 122 3.95 19.79 9.66
N GLU A 123 4.37 21.03 9.92
CA GLU A 123 4.05 21.76 11.16
C GLU A 123 2.56 22.05 11.30
N GLN A 124 1.91 22.40 10.19
CA GLN A 124 0.47 22.59 10.16
C GLN A 124 -0.28 21.29 10.41
N ALA A 125 0.17 20.16 9.84
CA ALA A 125 -0.44 18.86 10.06
C ALA A 125 -0.32 18.42 11.53
N GLU A 126 0.85 18.61 12.17
CA GLU A 126 1.03 18.40 13.61
C GLU A 126 0.00 19.18 14.42
N SER A 127 -0.13 20.48 14.10
CA SER A 127 -1.04 21.39 14.80
C SER A 127 -2.52 21.04 14.56
N ARG A 128 -2.89 20.64 13.34
CA ARG A 128 -4.26 20.22 12.99
C ARG A 128 -4.63 18.91 13.69
N LEU A 129 -3.76 17.90 13.66
CA LEU A 129 -4.00 16.64 14.35
C LEU A 129 -4.16 16.86 15.86
N THR A 130 -3.29 17.65 16.47
CA THR A 130 -3.38 18.00 17.89
C THR A 130 -4.72 18.66 18.22
N ARG A 131 -5.16 19.64 17.42
CA ARG A 131 -6.48 20.28 17.61
C ARG A 131 -7.64 19.31 17.41
N ALA A 132 -7.55 18.42 16.42
CA ALA A 132 -8.59 17.44 16.12
C ALA A 132 -8.79 16.45 17.28
N VAL A 133 -7.70 16.02 17.91
CA VAL A 133 -7.72 15.15 19.11
C VAL A 133 -8.28 15.91 20.31
N ASN A 134 -7.80 17.15 20.57
CA ASN A 134 -8.23 17.94 21.73
C ASN A 134 -9.74 18.32 21.67
N ARG A 135 -10.26 18.61 20.47
CA ARG A 135 -11.72 18.84 20.29
C ARG A 135 -12.58 17.67 20.77
N ARG A 136 -12.03 16.45 20.77
CA ARG A 136 -12.72 15.24 21.25
C ARG A 136 -12.58 15.01 22.76
N ARG A 137 -12.11 16.04 23.50
CA ARG A 137 -11.97 16.05 24.97
C ARG A 137 -11.14 14.88 25.52
N VAL A 138 -10.10 14.52 24.83
CA VAL A 138 -9.14 13.52 25.29
C VAL A 138 -7.79 14.24 25.47
N GLY A 139 -7.53 14.69 26.72
CA GLY A 139 -6.27 15.34 27.07
C GLY A 139 -5.22 14.31 27.46
N PHE A 140 -4.14 14.20 26.71
CA PHE A 140 -2.98 13.38 27.05
C PHE A 140 -1.72 13.90 26.36
N PRO A 141 -0.55 13.68 26.95
CA PRO A 141 0.70 14.02 26.30
C PRO A 141 0.89 13.17 25.04
N MET A 142 1.18 13.85 23.94
CA MET A 142 1.35 13.23 22.65
C MET A 142 2.51 13.88 21.93
N GLU A 143 3.40 13.07 21.39
CA GLU A 143 4.48 13.49 20.51
C GLU A 143 4.20 13.02 19.10
N ILE A 144 4.31 13.92 18.13
CA ILE A 144 4.01 13.64 16.73
C ILE A 144 5.29 13.75 15.91
N THR A 145 5.60 12.70 15.18
CA THR A 145 6.59 12.71 14.10
C THR A 145 5.83 12.68 12.78
N ALA A 146 6.03 13.67 11.93
CA ALA A 146 5.45 13.72 10.60
C ALA A 146 6.53 13.56 9.54
N ARG A 147 6.29 12.73 8.52
CA ARG A 147 7.24 12.52 7.43
C ARG A 147 6.56 12.73 6.09
N ARG A 148 7.29 13.36 5.19
CA ARG A 148 6.98 13.42 3.77
C ARG A 148 7.93 12.50 3.04
N HIS A 149 7.39 11.60 2.24
CA HIS A 149 8.13 10.66 1.43
C HIS A 149 7.96 11.01 -0.04
N ARG A 150 9.06 11.05 -0.76
CA ARG A 150 9.09 11.23 -2.21
C ARG A 150 9.93 10.14 -2.82
N ARG A 151 9.39 9.49 -3.83
CA ARG A 151 10.06 8.47 -4.61
C ARG A 151 9.95 8.80 -6.09
N GLN A 152 11.06 8.73 -6.78
CA GLN A 152 11.09 8.78 -8.23
C GLN A 152 11.75 7.51 -8.73
N VAL A 153 11.10 6.86 -9.69
CA VAL A 153 11.63 5.66 -10.33
C VAL A 153 11.55 5.79 -11.83
N GLN A 154 12.54 5.18 -12.50
CA GLN A 154 12.49 4.97 -13.93
C GLN A 154 12.98 3.56 -14.24
N VAL A 155 12.26 2.86 -15.10
CA VAL A 155 12.60 1.51 -15.53
C VAL A 155 12.92 1.54 -17.02
N ILE A 156 14.01 0.87 -17.38
CA ILE A 156 14.39 0.65 -18.77
C ILE A 156 14.56 -0.85 -18.98
N ARG A 157 13.80 -1.35 -19.92
CA ARG A 157 13.91 -2.72 -20.43
C ARG A 157 13.88 -2.65 -21.94
N SER A 158 15.02 -2.97 -22.56
CA SER A 158 15.14 -2.84 -24.03
C SER A 158 14.04 -3.64 -24.76
N PRO A 159 13.37 -3.07 -25.77
CA PRO A 159 13.54 -1.70 -26.29
C PRO A 159 12.69 -0.64 -25.57
N ILE A 160 12.06 -0.97 -24.44
CA ILE A 160 11.08 -0.13 -23.75
C ILE A 160 11.78 0.70 -22.67
N ALA A 161 11.62 2.02 -22.71
CA ALA A 161 11.88 2.91 -21.58
C ALA A 161 10.55 3.38 -21.01
N ALA A 162 10.21 2.93 -19.84
CA ALA A 162 9.01 3.42 -19.16
C ALA A 162 9.18 4.89 -18.77
N PRO A 163 8.12 5.71 -18.82
CA PRO A 163 8.19 7.07 -18.33
C PRO A 163 8.54 7.08 -16.83
N PRO A 164 9.28 8.11 -16.38
CA PRO A 164 9.56 8.28 -14.97
C PRO A 164 8.26 8.37 -14.16
N GLN A 165 8.22 7.73 -13.01
CA GLN A 165 7.10 7.75 -12.09
C GLN A 165 7.50 8.48 -10.81
N PHE A 166 6.53 9.20 -10.24
CA PHE A 166 6.70 9.96 -9.01
C PHE A 166 5.64 9.54 -8.02
N GLU A 167 6.07 9.30 -6.81
CA GLU A 167 5.19 9.04 -5.68
C GLU A 167 5.49 10.07 -4.59
N GLU A 168 4.44 10.60 -4.00
CA GLU A 168 4.53 11.44 -2.82
C GLU A 168 3.44 11.04 -1.85
N TYR A 169 3.81 10.80 -0.61
CA TYR A 169 2.88 10.46 0.47
C TYR A 169 3.46 10.87 1.82
N PHE A 170 2.64 10.80 2.83
CA PHE A 170 3.00 11.21 4.18
C PHE A 170 2.85 10.03 5.15
N SER A 171 3.62 10.05 6.22
CA SER A 171 3.39 9.18 7.36
C SER A 171 3.39 9.99 8.65
N LEU A 172 2.49 9.61 9.54
CA LEU A 172 2.42 10.14 10.89
C LEU A 172 2.76 9.04 11.87
N GLN A 173 3.51 9.39 12.91
CA GLN A 173 3.76 8.56 14.07
C GLN A 173 3.38 9.38 15.31
N VAL A 174 2.45 8.87 16.09
CA VAL A 174 2.01 9.48 17.35
C VAL A 174 2.50 8.60 18.48
N THR A 175 3.35 9.15 19.33
CA THR A 175 3.86 8.50 20.52
C THR A 175 3.09 9.06 21.73
N THR A 176 2.59 8.16 22.54
CA THR A 176 1.90 8.45 23.80
C THR A 176 2.55 7.66 24.94
N PRO A 177 2.30 7.96 26.21
CA PRO A 177 2.80 7.15 27.33
C PRO A 177 2.38 5.67 27.27
N TRP A 178 1.41 5.34 26.42
CA TRP A 178 0.82 4.01 26.34
C TRP A 178 1.11 3.26 25.04
N GLY A 179 1.95 3.81 24.20
CA GLY A 179 2.35 3.17 22.97
C GLY A 179 2.47 4.13 21.78
N VAL A 180 2.86 3.54 20.68
CA VAL A 180 3.09 4.23 19.41
C VAL A 180 2.02 3.80 18.43
N TRP A 181 1.44 4.77 17.74
CA TRP A 181 0.56 4.58 16.61
C TRP A 181 1.19 5.22 15.37
N GLY A 182 0.97 4.64 14.21
CA GLY A 182 1.46 5.20 12.96
C GLY A 182 0.53 4.88 11.80
N GLY A 183 0.58 5.71 10.76
CA GLY A 183 -0.23 5.50 9.56
C GLY A 183 0.30 6.26 8.37
N LEU A 184 -0.08 5.79 7.18
CA LEU A 184 0.16 6.48 5.92
C LEU A 184 -1.02 7.38 5.58
N LEU A 185 -0.72 8.47 4.89
CA LEU A 185 -1.69 9.43 4.39
C LEU A 185 -1.35 9.82 2.95
N PRO A 186 -2.33 9.92 2.06
CA PRO A 186 -2.10 10.42 0.72
C PRO A 186 -1.86 11.93 0.71
N SER A 187 -2.40 12.65 1.70
CA SER A 187 -2.21 14.09 1.87
C SER A 187 -2.22 14.48 3.34
N LEU A 188 -2.01 15.76 3.63
CA LEU A 188 -2.13 16.35 4.97
C LEU A 188 -3.39 17.23 5.10
N ALA A 189 -4.37 17.05 4.24
CA ALA A 189 -5.65 17.73 4.34
C ALA A 189 -6.47 17.24 5.55
N ASP A 190 -7.43 18.06 6.00
CA ASP A 190 -8.25 17.72 7.17
C ASP A 190 -9.08 16.45 6.93
N GLU A 191 -9.51 16.20 5.70
CA GLU A 191 -10.23 14.99 5.30
C GLU A 191 -9.43 13.69 5.52
N ASP A 192 -8.08 13.77 5.47
CA ASP A 192 -7.18 12.65 5.74
C ASP A 192 -6.77 12.59 7.22
N LEU A 193 -6.67 13.74 7.89
CA LEU A 193 -6.22 13.84 9.29
C LEU A 193 -7.34 13.55 10.31
N ASP A 194 -8.59 13.92 10.02
CA ASP A 194 -9.71 13.70 10.96
C ASP A 194 -10.01 12.21 11.23
N PRO A 195 -9.98 11.31 10.24
CA PRO A 195 -10.07 9.87 10.50
C PRO A 195 -8.94 9.33 11.38
N VAL A 196 -7.72 9.86 11.22
CA VAL A 196 -6.57 9.53 12.06
C VAL A 196 -6.83 9.93 13.52
N ALA A 197 -7.28 11.17 13.73
CA ALA A 197 -7.61 11.67 15.06
C ALA A 197 -8.70 10.83 15.73
N LEU A 198 -9.72 10.41 14.96
CA LEU A 198 -10.81 9.58 15.49
C LEU A 198 -10.30 8.23 15.98
N ARG A 199 -9.54 7.51 15.14
CA ARG A 199 -8.95 6.22 15.51
C ARG A 199 -8.05 6.32 16.73
N LEU A 200 -7.23 7.36 16.81
CA LEU A 200 -6.38 7.60 17.97
C LEU A 200 -7.20 7.80 19.24
N VAL A 201 -8.28 8.57 19.17
CA VAL A 201 -9.22 8.79 20.30
C VAL A 201 -9.89 7.50 20.71
N ASP A 202 -10.34 6.67 19.77
CA ASP A 202 -10.96 5.38 20.06
C ASP A 202 -10.00 4.45 20.80
N ARG A 203 -8.74 4.36 20.36
CA ARG A 203 -7.69 3.60 21.07
C ARG A 203 -7.48 4.07 22.51
N LEU A 204 -7.46 5.39 22.70
CA LEU A 204 -7.22 5.96 24.03
C LEU A 204 -8.39 5.76 24.97
N ARG A 205 -9.63 5.87 24.48
CA ARG A 205 -10.83 5.61 25.26
C ARG A 205 -11.02 4.13 25.61
N SER A 206 -10.52 3.24 24.77
CA SER A 206 -10.55 1.81 25.00
C SER A 206 -9.44 1.30 25.93
N ARG A 207 -8.55 2.19 26.36
CA ARG A 207 -7.43 1.82 27.21
C ARG A 207 -7.90 1.28 28.58
N GLY A 208 -7.30 0.16 28.98
CA GLY A 208 -7.63 -0.48 30.26
C GLY A 208 -8.92 -1.29 30.22
N LEU A 209 -9.66 -1.26 29.13
CA LEU A 209 -10.80 -2.15 28.95
C LEU A 209 -10.31 -3.59 28.72
N ALA A 210 -11.01 -4.54 29.30
CA ALA A 210 -10.69 -5.95 29.11
C ALA A 210 -10.79 -6.36 27.64
N PRO A 211 -9.91 -7.27 27.17
CA PRO A 211 -10.04 -7.84 25.84
C PRO A 211 -11.42 -8.48 25.64
N HIS A 212 -11.93 -8.36 24.44
CA HIS A 212 -13.18 -9.01 24.07
C HIS A 212 -12.94 -10.51 23.94
N ARG A 213 -13.49 -11.30 24.88
CA ARG A 213 -13.19 -12.74 25.03
C ARG A 213 -14.00 -13.67 24.14
N ARG A 214 -15.03 -13.16 23.45
CA ARG A 214 -15.83 -13.94 22.50
C ARG A 214 -15.82 -13.24 21.16
N ALA A 215 -15.71 -14.02 20.07
CA ALA A 215 -16.03 -13.45 18.79
C ALA A 215 -17.49 -12.97 18.85
N PRO A 216 -17.73 -11.72 18.52
CA PRO A 216 -19.10 -11.28 18.34
C PRO A 216 -19.69 -12.08 17.18
N GLY A 217 -20.93 -12.55 17.31
CA GLY A 217 -21.63 -13.27 16.23
C GLY A 217 -21.77 -12.42 14.96
N VAL A 218 -21.78 -11.08 15.12
CA VAL A 218 -21.81 -10.10 14.03
C VAL A 218 -20.72 -9.05 14.26
N VAL A 219 -19.93 -8.81 13.21
CA VAL A 219 -18.88 -7.80 13.19
C VAL A 219 -19.12 -6.86 12.02
N VAL A 220 -19.07 -5.56 12.29
CA VAL A 220 -19.01 -4.55 11.22
C VAL A 220 -17.59 -4.00 11.16
N LEU A 221 -16.93 -4.19 10.02
CA LEU A 221 -15.65 -3.58 9.75
C LEU A 221 -15.85 -2.24 9.05
N GLY A 222 -15.30 -1.18 9.63
CA GLY A 222 -15.22 0.11 8.95
C GLY A 222 -14.21 0.07 7.79
N PRO A 223 -14.17 1.12 6.95
CA PRO A 223 -13.38 1.12 5.70
C PRO A 223 -11.91 0.73 5.87
N ASN A 224 -11.24 1.20 6.93
CA ASN A 224 -9.83 0.83 7.18
C ASN A 224 -9.66 -0.63 7.58
N ALA A 225 -10.55 -1.14 8.44
CA ALA A 225 -10.49 -2.54 8.87
C ALA A 225 -10.84 -3.47 7.70
N ALA A 226 -11.85 -3.12 6.90
CA ALA A 226 -12.20 -3.84 5.67
C ALA A 226 -11.03 -3.88 4.69
N ALA A 227 -10.33 -2.76 4.52
CA ALA A 227 -9.15 -2.68 3.65
C ALA A 227 -8.02 -3.61 4.11
N VAL A 228 -7.72 -3.66 5.42
CA VAL A 228 -6.70 -4.57 5.96
C VAL A 228 -7.14 -6.03 5.79
N LEU A 229 -8.39 -6.37 6.10
CA LEU A 229 -8.91 -7.71 5.85
C LEU A 229 -8.67 -8.12 4.39
N LEU A 230 -9.15 -7.33 3.43
CA LEU A 230 -9.04 -7.67 2.02
C LEU A 230 -7.59 -7.67 1.52
N HIS A 231 -6.74 -6.83 2.07
CA HIS A 231 -5.31 -6.86 1.79
C HIS A 231 -4.69 -8.21 2.15
N GLU A 232 -5.00 -8.73 3.34
CA GLU A 232 -4.48 -10.02 3.78
C GLU A 232 -5.12 -11.19 3.00
N VAL A 233 -6.46 -11.27 2.97
CA VAL A 233 -7.15 -12.48 2.50
C VAL A 233 -7.46 -12.49 1.00
N VAL A 234 -7.32 -11.37 0.30
CA VAL A 234 -7.50 -11.30 -1.16
C VAL A 234 -6.20 -10.93 -1.84
N ALA A 235 -5.59 -9.77 -1.50
CA ALA A 235 -4.41 -9.32 -2.22
C ALA A 235 -3.23 -10.28 -2.03
N HIS A 236 -2.79 -10.54 -0.79
CA HIS A 236 -1.70 -11.48 -0.53
C HIS A 236 -2.00 -12.91 -0.96
N ALA A 237 -3.25 -13.37 -0.80
CA ALA A 237 -3.65 -14.71 -1.23
C ALA A 237 -3.62 -14.90 -2.76
N LEU A 238 -3.80 -13.81 -3.53
CA LEU A 238 -3.82 -13.84 -5.00
C LEU A 238 -2.54 -13.26 -5.63
N GLU A 239 -1.47 -13.07 -4.89
CA GLU A 239 -0.14 -12.81 -5.42
C GLU A 239 0.45 -14.10 -5.99
N ALA A 240 0.99 -14.05 -7.20
CA ALA A 240 1.48 -15.25 -7.92
C ALA A 240 2.58 -15.99 -7.17
N ASP A 241 3.43 -15.31 -6.40
CA ASP A 241 4.45 -15.92 -5.57
C ASP A 241 3.85 -16.70 -4.37
N THR A 242 2.77 -16.19 -3.78
CA THR A 242 1.99 -16.89 -2.76
C THR A 242 1.29 -18.13 -3.36
N LEU A 243 0.62 -17.97 -4.49
CA LEU A 243 -0.04 -19.07 -5.19
C LEU A 243 0.94 -20.12 -5.68
N GLY A 244 2.16 -19.72 -6.06
CA GLY A 244 3.23 -20.61 -6.48
C GLY A 244 3.67 -21.61 -5.41
N LEU A 245 3.44 -21.34 -4.13
CA LEU A 245 3.69 -22.29 -3.05
C LEU A 245 2.80 -23.54 -3.15
N SER A 246 1.61 -23.41 -3.74
CA SER A 246 0.72 -24.54 -4.02
C SER A 246 1.03 -25.28 -5.33
N GLY A 247 1.97 -24.80 -6.13
CA GLY A 247 2.43 -25.41 -7.37
C GLY A 247 1.60 -25.15 -8.63
N ALA A 248 0.41 -24.56 -8.51
CA ALA A 248 -0.51 -24.34 -9.64
C ALA A 248 -1.21 -22.97 -9.55
N PRO A 249 -0.48 -21.88 -9.77
CA PRO A 249 -0.97 -20.53 -9.49
C PRO A 249 -2.13 -20.06 -10.40
N ASP A 250 -2.32 -20.66 -11.56
CA ASP A 250 -3.41 -20.35 -12.50
C ASP A 250 -4.70 -21.13 -12.24
N GLN A 251 -4.65 -22.25 -11.53
CA GLN A 251 -5.81 -23.08 -11.23
C GLN A 251 -6.83 -22.42 -10.28
N VAL A 252 -6.44 -21.30 -9.64
CA VAL A 252 -7.35 -20.57 -8.75
C VAL A 252 -8.39 -19.74 -9.50
N VAL A 253 -8.19 -19.49 -10.80
CA VAL A 253 -9.12 -18.67 -11.61
C VAL A 253 -10.47 -19.38 -11.71
N GLY A 254 -11.55 -18.64 -11.38
CA GLY A 254 -12.91 -19.15 -11.34
C GLY A 254 -13.34 -19.73 -9.98
N LEU A 255 -12.40 -20.01 -9.06
CA LEU A 255 -12.77 -20.48 -7.72
C LEU A 255 -13.65 -19.44 -7.01
N LYS A 256 -14.68 -19.91 -6.33
CA LYS A 256 -15.54 -19.09 -5.49
C LYS A 256 -14.91 -18.99 -4.10
N LEU A 257 -14.57 -17.76 -3.68
CA LEU A 257 -13.98 -17.47 -2.36
C LEU A 257 -14.96 -16.75 -1.43
N GLY A 258 -15.99 -16.09 -1.95
CA GLY A 258 -16.94 -15.34 -1.14
C GLY A 258 -18.31 -15.16 -1.81
N GLY A 259 -19.14 -14.31 -1.23
CA GLY A 259 -20.46 -13.98 -1.74
C GLY A 259 -20.46 -13.12 -3.02
N PRO A 260 -21.63 -12.96 -3.67
CA PRO A 260 -21.74 -12.19 -4.91
C PRO A 260 -21.53 -10.68 -4.73
N GLU A 261 -21.55 -10.18 -3.50
CA GLU A 261 -21.30 -8.79 -3.13
C GLU A 261 -19.81 -8.42 -3.14
N LEU A 262 -18.92 -9.41 -3.24
CA LEU A 262 -17.47 -9.18 -3.24
C LEU A 262 -16.94 -8.95 -4.66
N ASP A 263 -16.88 -7.68 -5.02
CA ASP A 263 -16.22 -7.17 -6.23
C ASP A 263 -14.97 -6.41 -5.84
N VAL A 264 -13.79 -7.04 -6.01
CA VAL A 264 -12.48 -6.50 -5.56
C VAL A 264 -11.57 -6.27 -6.75
N VAL A 265 -11.04 -5.05 -6.85
CA VAL A 265 -10.17 -4.59 -7.94
C VAL A 265 -8.83 -4.09 -7.38
N ASP A 266 -7.72 -4.38 -8.04
CA ASP A 266 -6.47 -3.62 -7.88
C ASP A 266 -6.30 -2.69 -9.08
N ASP A 267 -6.40 -1.37 -8.85
CA ASP A 267 -6.19 -0.38 -9.92
C ASP A 267 -5.20 0.71 -9.50
N PRO A 268 -3.93 0.55 -9.83
CA PRO A 268 -2.90 1.55 -9.53
C PRO A 268 -3.16 2.95 -10.13
N ARG A 269 -4.04 3.05 -11.15
CA ARG A 269 -4.39 4.32 -11.79
C ARG A 269 -5.45 5.10 -11.02
N SER A 270 -6.22 4.44 -10.17
CA SER A 270 -7.22 5.04 -9.28
C SER A 270 -6.66 5.38 -7.89
N ALA A 271 -5.41 5.04 -7.60
CA ALA A 271 -4.70 5.42 -6.38
C ALA A 271 -4.78 6.95 -6.13
N PRO A 272 -4.60 7.43 -4.90
CA PRO A 272 -4.50 8.87 -4.62
C PRO A 272 -3.55 9.55 -5.60
N LEU A 273 -3.87 10.78 -6.04
CA LEU A 273 -3.24 11.45 -7.18
C LEU A 273 -1.71 11.41 -7.17
N ALA A 274 -1.12 11.61 -5.99
CA ALA A 274 0.33 11.61 -5.82
C ALA A 274 0.98 10.21 -5.80
N CYS A 275 0.16 9.15 -5.88
CA CYS A 275 0.60 7.74 -5.85
C CYS A 275 0.11 6.95 -7.08
N LYS A 276 -0.53 7.63 -8.03
CA LYS A 276 -0.97 7.02 -9.29
C LYS A 276 0.21 6.49 -10.08
N ARG A 277 0.01 5.33 -10.69
CA ARG A 277 1.03 4.69 -11.52
C ARG A 277 0.50 4.40 -12.92
N SER A 278 1.33 4.60 -13.92
CA SER A 278 1.10 4.16 -15.31
C SER A 278 1.81 2.85 -15.62
N ASN A 279 2.90 2.59 -14.90
CA ASN A 279 3.73 1.40 -15.04
C ASN A 279 4.04 0.81 -13.67
N ASP A 280 4.29 -0.48 -13.62
CA ASP A 280 4.81 -1.15 -12.44
C ASP A 280 6.35 -0.96 -12.29
N ASP A 281 6.96 -1.56 -11.28
CA ASP A 281 8.40 -1.44 -11.04
C ASP A 281 9.26 -2.32 -11.96
N GLU A 282 8.66 -2.94 -12.98
CA GLU A 282 9.33 -3.61 -14.12
C GLU A 282 9.11 -2.85 -15.44
N GLY A 283 8.47 -1.66 -15.38
CA GLY A 283 8.17 -0.85 -16.56
C GLY A 283 7.00 -1.38 -17.39
N THR A 284 6.29 -2.38 -16.91
CA THR A 284 5.08 -2.92 -17.56
C THR A 284 3.90 -2.00 -17.28
N ALA A 285 3.08 -1.72 -18.30
CA ALA A 285 1.88 -0.92 -18.13
C ALA A 285 0.94 -1.56 -17.09
N VAL A 286 0.48 -0.76 -16.13
CA VAL A 286 -0.50 -1.26 -15.16
C VAL A 286 -1.90 -1.31 -15.78
N ILE A 287 -2.69 -2.24 -15.29
CA ILE A 287 -4.09 -2.43 -15.70
C ILE A 287 -4.98 -2.39 -14.47
N SER A 288 -6.24 -2.04 -14.66
CA SER A 288 -7.29 -2.32 -13.66
C SER A 288 -7.55 -3.83 -13.65
N ARG A 289 -7.31 -4.44 -12.52
CA ARG A 289 -7.29 -5.90 -12.38
C ARG A 289 -8.39 -6.35 -11.43
N TRP A 290 -9.36 -7.08 -11.95
CA TRP A 290 -10.33 -7.76 -11.11
C TRP A 290 -9.66 -8.90 -10.36
N LEU A 291 -9.48 -8.78 -9.08
CA LEU A 291 -9.02 -9.86 -8.21
C LEU A 291 -10.17 -10.82 -7.95
N LEU A 292 -11.32 -10.26 -7.51
CA LEU A 292 -12.57 -10.98 -7.36
C LEU A 292 -13.67 -10.27 -8.17
N ARG A 293 -14.53 -11.05 -8.79
CA ARG A 293 -15.77 -10.57 -9.36
C ARG A 293 -16.91 -11.48 -8.95
N ARG A 294 -17.88 -10.92 -8.25
CA ARG A 294 -18.99 -11.67 -7.64
C ARG A 294 -18.46 -12.84 -6.78
N GLY A 295 -17.46 -12.56 -5.95
CA GLY A 295 -16.81 -13.52 -5.07
C GLY A 295 -15.97 -14.59 -5.76
N ARG A 296 -15.76 -14.52 -7.09
CA ARG A 296 -14.93 -15.48 -7.84
C ARG A 296 -13.63 -14.88 -8.28
N VAL A 297 -12.55 -15.62 -8.11
CA VAL A 297 -11.21 -15.24 -8.59
C VAL A 297 -11.21 -15.03 -10.10
N ARG A 298 -10.62 -13.93 -10.54
CA ARG A 298 -10.53 -13.58 -11.97
C ARG A 298 -9.10 -13.47 -12.45
N GLN A 299 -8.30 -12.65 -11.78
CA GLN A 299 -6.99 -12.32 -12.30
C GLN A 299 -5.99 -12.10 -11.15
N PRO A 300 -5.14 -13.09 -10.83
CA PRO A 300 -4.10 -12.95 -9.83
C PRO A 300 -3.10 -11.83 -10.16
N LEU A 301 -2.40 -11.34 -9.13
CA LEU A 301 -1.32 -10.36 -9.24
C LEU A 301 -0.05 -11.07 -9.72
N ALA A 302 0.51 -10.64 -10.85
CA ALA A 302 1.72 -11.24 -11.40
C ALA A 302 2.74 -10.19 -11.85
N ASP A 303 4.00 -10.54 -11.77
CA ASP A 303 5.14 -9.88 -12.37
C ASP A 303 5.60 -10.61 -13.66
N LEU A 304 6.63 -10.11 -14.31
CA LEU A 304 7.16 -10.71 -15.53
C LEU A 304 7.72 -12.11 -15.32
N ALA A 305 8.37 -12.37 -14.19
CA ALA A 305 8.94 -13.68 -13.91
C ALA A 305 7.86 -14.75 -13.73
N TRP A 306 6.71 -14.38 -13.15
CA TRP A 306 5.57 -15.28 -13.03
C TRP A 306 4.81 -15.44 -14.33
N ALA A 307 4.66 -14.37 -15.13
CA ALA A 307 4.06 -14.45 -16.46
C ALA A 307 4.88 -15.34 -17.41
N GLU A 308 6.21 -15.35 -17.28
CA GLU A 308 7.08 -16.27 -18.03
C GLU A 308 6.87 -17.75 -17.63
N ARG A 309 6.70 -18.02 -16.33
CA ARG A 309 6.46 -19.38 -15.82
C ARG A 309 5.03 -19.88 -16.09
N CYS A 310 4.08 -18.98 -16.06
CA CYS A 310 2.66 -19.24 -16.21
C CYS A 310 2.05 -18.23 -17.21
N PRO A 311 2.06 -18.57 -18.53
CA PRO A 311 1.64 -17.63 -19.60
C PRO A 311 0.18 -17.18 -19.52
N SER A 312 -0.66 -17.83 -18.75
CA SER A 312 -2.04 -17.41 -18.47
C SER A 312 -2.11 -16.20 -17.52
N MET A 313 -1.03 -15.89 -16.80
CA MET A 313 -0.96 -14.74 -15.91
C MET A 313 -0.54 -13.48 -16.65
N ILE A 314 -1.24 -12.38 -16.40
CA ILE A 314 -0.95 -11.08 -17.01
C ILE A 314 -0.04 -10.30 -16.06
N PRO A 315 1.17 -9.85 -16.50
CA PRO A 315 2.05 -9.05 -15.67
C PRO A 315 1.52 -7.62 -15.50
N GLY A 316 2.25 -6.76 -14.77
CA GLY A 316 1.88 -5.37 -14.51
C GLY A 316 1.46 -5.12 -13.06
N ALA A 317 1.82 -6.04 -12.14
CA ALA A 317 1.62 -5.90 -10.71
C ALA A 317 2.95 -5.99 -9.92
N ALA A 318 4.07 -5.80 -10.59
CA ALA A 318 5.38 -5.87 -9.95
C ALA A 318 5.64 -4.64 -9.07
N ARG A 319 6.05 -4.87 -7.84
CA ARG A 319 6.51 -3.82 -6.94
C ARG A 319 7.85 -4.17 -6.32
N ARG A 320 8.66 -3.14 -6.09
CA ARG A 320 10.02 -3.24 -5.57
C ARG A 320 10.21 -2.26 -4.42
N ALA A 321 10.62 -2.77 -3.27
CA ALA A 321 10.85 -1.92 -2.09
C ALA A 321 12.07 -0.99 -2.26
N SER A 322 13.07 -1.40 -3.01
CA SER A 322 14.24 -0.59 -3.33
C SER A 322 15.04 -1.19 -4.50
N ARG A 323 16.02 -0.45 -4.99
CA ARG A 323 17.00 -0.91 -5.96
C ARG A 323 17.75 -2.18 -5.57
N HIS A 324 17.86 -2.47 -4.28
CA HIS A 324 18.54 -3.66 -3.72
C HIS A 324 17.65 -4.90 -3.62
N ARG A 325 16.37 -4.79 -3.97
CA ARG A 325 15.39 -5.87 -3.88
C ARG A 325 14.88 -6.27 -5.26
N LEU A 326 14.64 -7.54 -5.45
CA LEU A 326 13.91 -8.00 -6.62
C LEU A 326 12.47 -7.48 -6.58
N PRO A 327 11.85 -7.17 -7.72
CA PRO A 327 10.41 -6.96 -7.78
C PRO A 327 9.67 -8.26 -7.49
N GLY A 328 8.45 -8.13 -7.04
CA GLY A 328 7.53 -9.23 -6.86
C GLY A 328 6.09 -8.79 -7.01
N PRO A 329 5.16 -9.72 -7.21
CA PRO A 329 3.74 -9.40 -7.31
C PRO A 329 3.24 -8.76 -6.02
N ARG A 330 2.60 -7.59 -6.12
CA ARG A 330 2.03 -6.85 -4.96
C ARG A 330 0.88 -5.96 -5.41
N THR A 331 -0.11 -5.84 -4.55
CA THR A 331 -1.14 -4.80 -4.72
C THR A 331 -0.56 -3.40 -4.62
N THR A 332 -1.19 -2.46 -5.29
CA THR A 332 -0.89 -1.03 -5.21
C THR A 332 -2.06 -0.23 -4.65
N HIS A 333 -3.24 -0.40 -5.22
CA HIS A 333 -4.46 0.27 -4.79
C HIS A 333 -5.64 -0.68 -4.88
N LEU A 334 -6.03 -1.20 -3.72
CA LEU A 334 -7.11 -2.16 -3.58
C LEU A 334 -8.45 -1.44 -3.42
N GLU A 335 -9.43 -1.80 -4.23
CA GLU A 335 -10.78 -1.29 -4.11
C GLU A 335 -11.78 -2.42 -3.90
N LEU A 336 -12.58 -2.33 -2.84
CA LEU A 336 -13.85 -3.04 -2.76
C LEU A 336 -14.92 -2.13 -3.37
N LEU A 337 -15.60 -2.60 -4.39
CA LEU A 337 -16.66 -1.82 -4.99
C LEU A 337 -17.87 -1.73 -4.04
N PRO A 338 -18.62 -0.61 -4.08
CA PRO A 338 -19.76 -0.42 -3.19
C PRO A 338 -20.85 -1.48 -3.47
N GLY A 339 -21.47 -1.95 -2.39
CA GLY A 339 -22.69 -2.71 -2.44
C GLY A 339 -23.92 -1.82 -2.62
N THR A 340 -25.06 -2.34 -2.24
CA THR A 340 -26.36 -1.63 -2.37
C THR A 340 -26.98 -1.25 -1.05
N ILE A 341 -26.40 -1.66 0.07
CA ILE A 341 -26.99 -1.48 1.41
C ILE A 341 -26.51 -0.16 1.99
N PRO A 342 -27.40 0.78 2.35
CA PRO A 342 -27.00 1.98 3.06
C PRO A 342 -26.27 1.64 4.36
N GLU A 343 -25.19 2.34 4.66
CA GLU A 343 -24.36 2.04 5.85
C GLU A 343 -25.18 2.03 7.15
N ARG A 344 -26.21 2.90 7.27
CA ARG A 344 -27.12 2.93 8.43
C ARG A 344 -27.89 1.61 8.60
N GLU A 345 -28.27 0.96 7.52
CA GLU A 345 -28.98 -0.32 7.55
C GLU A 345 -28.04 -1.45 7.93
N LEU A 346 -26.81 -1.40 7.46
CA LEU A 346 -25.75 -2.33 7.83
C LEU A 346 -25.53 -2.33 9.37
N PHE A 347 -25.57 -1.16 10.01
CA PHE A 347 -25.50 -1.05 11.47
C PHE A 347 -26.79 -1.49 12.17
N ALA A 348 -27.95 -1.15 11.62
CA ALA A 348 -29.25 -1.54 12.22
C ALA A 348 -29.44 -3.06 12.29
N GLU A 349 -28.94 -3.78 11.29
CA GLU A 349 -28.97 -5.25 11.27
C GLU A 349 -27.84 -5.91 12.10
N ALA A 350 -26.92 -5.11 12.64
CA ALA A 350 -25.79 -5.56 13.43
C ALA A 350 -25.87 -5.18 14.92
N VAL A 351 -27.06 -4.78 15.42
CA VAL A 351 -27.25 -4.38 16.83
C VAL A 351 -26.84 -5.51 17.76
N GLY A 352 -26.08 -5.16 18.80
CA GLY A 352 -25.47 -6.13 19.73
C GLY A 352 -24.13 -6.71 19.26
N GLY A 353 -23.77 -6.52 18.00
CA GLY A 353 -22.48 -6.84 17.45
C GLY A 353 -21.38 -5.82 17.81
N VAL A 354 -20.24 -5.95 17.16
CA VAL A 354 -19.07 -5.08 17.37
C VAL A 354 -18.64 -4.41 16.08
N TYR A 355 -18.39 -3.11 16.16
CA TYR A 355 -17.72 -2.32 15.13
C TYR A 355 -16.21 -2.31 15.37
N ILE A 356 -15.44 -2.57 14.32
CA ILE A 356 -13.99 -2.46 14.31
C ILE A 356 -13.59 -1.41 13.25
N GLY A 357 -13.03 -0.29 13.72
CA GLY A 357 -12.63 0.81 12.84
C GLY A 357 -11.26 0.60 12.18
N GLU A 358 -10.37 -0.16 12.82
CA GLU A 358 -9.04 -0.45 12.30
C GLU A 358 -8.47 -1.76 12.84
N PHE A 359 -7.59 -2.37 12.06
CA PHE A 359 -6.65 -3.37 12.55
C PHE A 359 -5.24 -2.74 12.61
N ASP A 360 -4.50 -3.00 13.68
CA ASP A 360 -3.10 -2.60 13.80
C ASP A 360 -2.14 -3.69 13.31
N ARG A 361 -2.66 -4.88 13.10
CA ARG A 361 -1.93 -6.02 12.55
C ARG A 361 -2.86 -6.94 11.78
N GLY A 362 -2.45 -7.29 10.58
CA GLY A 362 -2.95 -8.42 9.80
C GLY A 362 -1.80 -9.35 9.45
N ASN A 363 -2.05 -10.63 9.39
CA ASN A 363 -1.09 -11.62 8.93
C ASN A 363 -1.81 -12.83 8.33
N LEU A 364 -1.44 -13.17 7.10
CA LEU A 364 -1.87 -14.38 6.42
C LEU A 364 -0.71 -15.37 6.38
N ASP A 365 -0.92 -16.60 6.85
CA ASP A 365 -0.02 -17.70 6.57
C ASP A 365 -0.29 -18.23 5.15
N PRO A 366 0.66 -18.11 4.23
CA PRO A 366 0.44 -18.49 2.84
C PRO A 366 0.38 -20.02 2.63
N LEU A 367 0.80 -20.83 3.60
CA LEU A 367 0.83 -22.29 3.46
C LEU A 367 -0.52 -22.93 3.80
N ASP A 368 -1.19 -22.44 4.84
CA ASP A 368 -2.44 -23.07 5.32
C ASP A 368 -3.65 -22.12 5.27
N GLY A 369 -3.42 -20.87 4.89
CA GLY A 369 -4.45 -19.84 4.75
C GLY A 369 -4.98 -19.31 6.09
N ARG A 370 -4.31 -19.61 7.22
CA ARG A 370 -4.68 -18.99 8.50
C ARG A 370 -4.42 -17.51 8.49
N CYS A 371 -5.41 -16.76 8.95
CA CYS A 371 -5.33 -15.30 9.05
C CYS A 371 -5.58 -14.87 10.49
N VAL A 372 -4.74 -13.97 10.97
CA VAL A 372 -4.89 -13.33 12.29
C VAL A 372 -5.01 -11.83 12.08
N LEU A 373 -6.11 -11.25 12.56
CA LEU A 373 -6.37 -9.81 12.50
C LEU A 373 -6.52 -9.30 13.92
N ARG A 374 -5.75 -8.28 14.28
CA ARG A 374 -5.79 -7.69 15.61
C ARG A 374 -6.25 -6.25 15.55
N ALA A 375 -7.35 -5.97 16.24
CA ALA A 375 -7.86 -4.64 16.50
C ALA A 375 -7.44 -4.17 17.90
N PRO A 376 -6.87 -2.97 18.04
CA PRO A 376 -6.51 -2.42 19.35
C PRO A 376 -7.73 -2.07 20.18
N CYS A 377 -8.86 -1.88 19.57
CA CYS A 377 -10.14 -1.55 20.16
C CYS A 377 -11.29 -1.85 19.20
N GLY A 378 -12.49 -1.91 19.76
CA GLY A 378 -13.75 -1.93 19.01
C GLY A 378 -14.80 -1.05 19.68
N ARG A 379 -16.00 -1.06 19.14
CA ARG A 379 -17.16 -0.39 19.74
C ARG A 379 -18.38 -1.30 19.62
N ARG A 380 -19.17 -1.43 20.67
CA ARG A 380 -20.44 -2.13 20.62
C ARG A 380 -21.41 -1.40 19.70
N ILE A 381 -22.20 -2.12 18.95
CA ILE A 381 -23.18 -1.54 18.02
C ILE A 381 -24.52 -1.43 18.75
N GLY A 382 -25.02 -0.20 18.90
CA GLY A 382 -26.36 0.11 19.36
C GLY A 382 -27.30 0.41 18.20
N ALA A 383 -28.54 0.79 18.51
CA ALA A 383 -29.58 1.05 17.50
C ALA A 383 -29.23 2.16 16.48
N SER A 384 -28.40 3.12 16.86
CA SER A 384 -27.96 4.24 16.00
C SER A 384 -26.50 4.14 15.52
N GLY A 385 -25.87 3.00 15.64
CA GLY A 385 -24.49 2.76 15.26
C GLY A 385 -23.55 2.48 16.43
N PRO A 386 -22.22 2.65 16.24
CA PRO A 386 -21.23 2.34 17.26
C PRO A 386 -21.33 3.23 18.50
N VAL A 387 -21.46 2.63 19.68
CA VAL A 387 -21.69 3.31 20.97
C VAL A 387 -20.49 3.13 21.92
N ASP A 388 -20.50 2.16 22.78
CA ASP A 388 -19.52 1.97 23.85
C ASP A 388 -18.22 1.36 23.32
N HIS A 389 -17.10 1.82 23.84
CA HIS A 389 -15.79 1.25 23.51
C HIS A 389 -15.61 -0.13 24.15
N THR A 390 -14.91 -0.99 23.44
CA THR A 390 -14.45 -2.30 23.94
C THR A 390 -12.93 -2.34 23.94
N GLY A 391 -12.35 -3.26 24.68
CA GLY A 391 -10.91 -3.52 24.63
C GLY A 391 -10.47 -4.17 23.33
N PRO A 392 -9.22 -4.65 23.28
CA PRO A 392 -8.65 -5.31 22.10
C PRO A 392 -9.48 -6.49 21.61
N ILE A 393 -9.52 -6.69 20.32
CA ILE A 393 -10.23 -7.79 19.64
C ILE A 393 -9.25 -8.49 18.71
N GLU A 394 -9.23 -9.81 18.76
CA GLU A 394 -8.45 -10.60 17.82
C GLU A 394 -9.38 -11.57 17.07
N ILE A 395 -9.29 -11.57 15.76
CA ILE A 395 -10.00 -12.48 14.86
C ILE A 395 -8.98 -13.47 14.32
N ARG A 396 -9.20 -14.75 14.57
CA ARG A 396 -8.42 -15.86 14.01
C ARG A 396 -9.34 -16.72 13.18
N SER A 397 -9.02 -16.91 11.91
CA SER A 397 -9.82 -17.74 11.01
C SER A 397 -9.03 -18.08 9.77
N ARG A 398 -9.58 -18.88 8.88
CA ARG A 398 -8.99 -19.08 7.56
C ARG A 398 -9.47 -17.97 6.61
N ALA A 399 -8.62 -17.60 5.65
CA ALA A 399 -8.94 -16.57 4.66
C ALA A 399 -10.28 -16.84 3.92
N VAL A 400 -10.50 -18.09 3.55
CA VAL A 400 -11.73 -18.51 2.86
C VAL A 400 -12.97 -18.36 3.74
N ASP A 401 -12.87 -18.64 5.03
CA ASP A 401 -13.97 -18.54 5.99
C ASP A 401 -14.29 -17.06 6.28
N LEU A 402 -13.26 -16.20 6.35
CA LEU A 402 -13.44 -14.74 6.49
C LEU A 402 -14.16 -14.14 5.28
N LEU A 403 -13.81 -14.57 4.07
CA LEU A 403 -14.49 -14.11 2.86
C LEU A 403 -15.90 -14.66 2.74
N ALA A 404 -16.14 -15.88 3.18
CA ALA A 404 -17.48 -16.49 3.22
C ALA A 404 -18.39 -15.83 4.26
N ALA A 405 -17.82 -15.31 5.36
CA ALA A 405 -18.53 -14.62 6.43
C ALA A 405 -19.03 -13.21 6.04
N VAL A 406 -18.51 -12.62 4.94
CA VAL A 406 -19.01 -11.33 4.46
C VAL A 406 -20.45 -11.48 4.00
N SER A 407 -21.38 -10.89 4.75
CA SER A 407 -22.82 -10.97 4.50
C SER A 407 -23.39 -9.72 3.85
N ALA A 408 -22.70 -8.57 3.96
CA ALA A 408 -23.16 -7.31 3.39
C ALA A 408 -21.98 -6.35 3.14
N VAL A 409 -22.15 -5.51 2.11
CA VAL A 409 -21.23 -4.44 1.72
C VAL A 409 -22.01 -3.14 1.62
N ALA A 410 -21.55 -2.08 2.26
CA ALA A 410 -22.21 -0.78 2.26
C ALA A 410 -22.13 -0.08 0.89
N ASP A 411 -23.03 0.89 0.67
CA ASP A 411 -23.20 1.63 -0.59
C ASP A 411 -22.15 2.73 -0.82
N ARG A 412 -21.34 3.07 0.18
CA ARG A 412 -20.39 4.20 0.12
C ARG A 412 -18.97 3.77 0.43
N PRO A 413 -18.09 3.74 -0.58
CA PRO A 413 -16.68 3.53 -0.33
C PRO A 413 -16.06 4.82 0.21
N LEU A 414 -15.33 4.72 1.29
CA LEU A 414 -14.51 5.79 1.84
C LEU A 414 -13.04 5.50 1.57
N ALA A 415 -12.24 6.56 1.40
CA ALA A 415 -10.80 6.43 1.40
C ALA A 415 -10.36 5.83 2.75
N GLY A 416 -9.68 4.71 2.71
CA GLY A 416 -9.27 4.01 3.93
C GLY A 416 -8.21 2.96 3.64
N GLY A 417 -7.52 2.52 4.70
CA GLY A 417 -6.57 1.43 4.59
C GLY A 417 -5.27 1.74 3.88
N ALA A 418 -4.84 3.02 3.89
CA ALA A 418 -3.44 3.31 3.58
C ALA A 418 -2.55 2.70 4.66
N GLY A 419 -1.57 1.89 4.26
CA GLY A 419 -0.72 1.19 5.20
C GLY A 419 0.59 0.73 4.59
N TRP A 420 1.42 0.12 5.43
CA TRP A 420 2.65 -0.52 5.02
C TRP A 420 2.41 -2.01 4.82
N CYS A 421 2.58 -2.47 3.59
CA CYS A 421 2.66 -3.89 3.29
C CYS A 421 4.06 -4.38 3.64
N ALA A 422 4.16 -5.35 4.56
CA ALA A 422 5.40 -6.00 4.96
C ALA A 422 5.40 -7.45 4.47
N LYS A 423 6.20 -7.76 3.45
CA LYS A 423 6.37 -9.12 2.94
C LYS A 423 7.82 -9.32 2.53
N ASP A 424 8.39 -10.50 2.84
CA ASP A 424 9.77 -10.89 2.52
C ASP A 424 10.83 -9.87 3.01
N GLY A 425 10.58 -9.23 4.15
CA GLY A 425 11.45 -8.19 4.71
C GLY A 425 11.46 -6.89 3.89
N ALA A 426 10.52 -6.71 2.99
CA ALA A 426 10.30 -5.49 2.22
C ALA A 426 9.07 -4.72 2.77
N LEU A 427 9.20 -3.42 2.91
CA LEU A 427 8.13 -2.55 3.39
C LEU A 427 7.75 -1.57 2.27
N MET A 428 6.49 -1.60 1.85
CA MET A 428 6.00 -0.78 0.73
C MET A 428 4.67 -0.11 1.08
N PRO A 429 4.45 1.15 0.64
CA PRO A 429 3.16 1.80 0.83
C PRO A 429 2.10 1.13 -0.06
N VAL A 430 0.92 0.92 0.50
CA VAL A 430 -0.27 0.43 -0.20
C VAL A 430 -1.46 1.31 0.14
N TRP A 431 -2.39 1.37 -0.80
CA TRP A 431 -3.59 2.21 -0.71
C TRP A 431 -4.82 1.33 -0.86
N ALA A 432 -5.93 1.78 -0.27
CA ALA A 432 -7.20 1.11 -0.46
C ALA A 432 -8.38 2.09 -0.41
N ARG A 433 -9.48 1.66 -1.00
CA ARG A 433 -10.78 2.32 -0.94
C ARG A 433 -11.84 1.26 -0.73
N CYS A 434 -12.48 1.29 0.42
CA CYS A 434 -13.45 0.26 0.80
C CYS A 434 -14.70 0.89 1.41
N PRO A 435 -15.89 0.35 1.20
CA PRO A 435 -17.04 0.57 2.06
C PRO A 435 -16.89 -0.20 3.39
N SER A 436 -17.76 0.11 4.36
CA SER A 436 -17.94 -0.76 5.51
C SER A 436 -18.52 -2.11 5.09
N ILE A 437 -18.13 -3.18 5.78
CA ILE A 437 -18.64 -4.54 5.52
C ILE A 437 -19.14 -5.19 6.82
N ARG A 438 -20.13 -6.08 6.68
CA ARG A 438 -20.63 -6.89 7.78
C ARG A 438 -20.18 -8.32 7.60
N LEU A 439 -19.71 -8.91 8.68
CA LEU A 439 -19.36 -10.32 8.77
C LEU A 439 -20.27 -11.02 9.78
N GLU A 440 -20.73 -12.22 9.44
CA GLU A 440 -21.59 -13.05 10.26
C GLU A 440 -21.04 -14.48 10.36
N GLY A 441 -21.38 -15.15 11.45
CA GLY A 441 -21.01 -16.55 11.63
C GLY A 441 -19.52 -16.80 11.77
N LEU A 442 -18.75 -15.79 12.20
CA LEU A 442 -17.33 -15.95 12.47
C LEU A 442 -17.12 -17.01 13.55
N GLN A 443 -16.47 -18.11 13.18
CA GLN A 443 -15.96 -19.07 14.13
C GLN A 443 -14.61 -18.54 14.63
N VAL A 444 -14.51 -18.30 15.92
CA VAL A 444 -13.22 -18.03 16.57
C VAL A 444 -12.61 -19.37 16.90
N ALA A 445 -11.48 -19.66 16.31
CA ALA A 445 -10.63 -20.72 16.80
C ALA A 445 -10.04 -20.28 18.16
N ASP A 446 -10.17 -21.11 19.15
CA ASP A 446 -9.54 -20.97 20.47
C ASP A 446 -8.01 -20.94 20.35
#